data_0ac48310253bacbc381d87126c4726d6
#
_entry.id   0ac48310253bacbc381d87126c4726d6
#
_cell.length_a   1.000
_cell.length_b   1.000
_cell.length_c   1.000
_cell.angle_alpha   90.00
_cell.angle_beta   90.00
_cell.angle_gamma   90.00
#
_symmetry.space_group_name_H-M   'P 1'
#
loop_
_entity.id
_entity.type
_entity.pdbx_description
1 polymer ?
#
loop_
_entity_poly.entity_id
_entity_poly.type
_entity_poly.pdbx_seq_one_letter_code
_entity_poly.pdbx_strand_id
1 'polypeptide(L)'
;CHCQNQKCPVIKSSRIHKDEKQDLKAKDAPHILLVMKDKPFSDYLRKSLSRYYQISILEDPDLIIHTIIRQIPDTIIIDDNVNGISGDSLCFQVKADKTMGEIPVVLLIRSFDNESYLSHLGCGADRWKLRTESICKFRADIHMLIENRMALRERIKNFLSDAIFPLVPMRQEMENTDLLFMNKVNEILEKNLSTEKYRIDKLCVDIGMSRTAFYSKI
;
A
#
# COMPACT_ATOMS: atom_id res chain seq x y z
N CYS A 1 -26.84 24.41 7.20
CA CYS A 1 -25.94 24.55 6.07
C CYS A 1 -26.66 24.21 4.78
N HIS A 2 -26.94 25.23 3.96
CA HIS A 2 -27.68 25.13 2.70
C HIS A 2 -26.73 24.72 1.58
N CYS A 3 -26.48 23.42 1.40
CA CYS A 3 -25.82 22.87 0.21
C CYS A 3 -26.73 21.93 -0.57
N GLN A 4 -28.02 22.24 -0.67
CA GLN A 4 -28.98 21.33 -1.36
C GLN A 4 -29.02 21.50 -2.88
N ASN A 5 -28.31 22.46 -3.50
CA ASN A 5 -28.46 22.65 -4.98
C ASN A 5 -27.22 23.20 -5.71
N GLN A 6 -26.01 23.06 -5.19
CA GLN A 6 -24.82 23.33 -6.01
C GLN A 6 -24.29 22.00 -6.59
N LYS A 7 -24.45 21.83 -7.90
CA LYS A 7 -23.75 20.77 -8.67
C LYS A 7 -22.25 20.98 -8.45
N CYS A 8 -21.61 20.10 -7.68
CA CYS A 8 -20.15 20.06 -7.59
C CYS A 8 -19.57 20.02 -9.00
N PRO A 9 -18.57 20.85 -9.32
CA PRO A 9 -17.89 20.74 -10.59
C PRO A 9 -17.30 19.34 -10.70
N VAL A 10 -17.71 18.60 -11.72
CA VAL A 10 -17.10 17.32 -12.08
C VAL A 10 -15.70 17.65 -12.55
N ILE A 11 -14.70 17.31 -11.77
CA ILE A 11 -13.31 17.37 -12.19
C ILE A 11 -13.20 16.39 -13.36
N LYS A 12 -13.07 16.92 -14.57
CA LYS A 12 -12.81 16.13 -15.77
C LYS A 12 -11.38 15.62 -15.68
N SER A 13 -11.21 14.45 -15.09
CA SER A 13 -10.02 13.64 -15.30
C SER A 13 -9.97 13.26 -16.78
N SER A 14 -8.93 13.71 -17.47
CA SER A 14 -8.69 13.39 -18.88
C SER A 14 -8.25 11.94 -19.04
N ARG A 15 -9.14 11.02 -18.89
CA ARG A 15 -9.11 9.61 -19.33
C ARG A 15 -10.09 8.74 -18.52
N ILE A 16 -11.36 9.17 -18.46
CA ILE A 16 -12.42 8.20 -18.16
C ILE A 16 -13.39 8.28 -19.31
N HIS A 17 -13.45 7.19 -20.08
CA HIS A 17 -14.44 6.96 -21.12
C HIS A 17 -15.84 7.18 -20.55
N LYS A 18 -16.68 7.78 -21.40
CA LYS A 18 -18.11 8.01 -21.18
C LYS A 18 -18.82 6.70 -20.86
N ASP A 19 -19.79 6.87 -19.94
CA ASP A 19 -20.96 6.03 -19.77
C ASP A 19 -20.72 4.52 -19.53
N GLU A 20 -20.57 4.24 -18.22
CA GLU A 20 -21.25 3.10 -17.62
C GLU A 20 -21.39 3.38 -16.13
N LYS A 21 -22.63 3.31 -15.61
CA LYS A 21 -22.92 3.18 -14.19
C LYS A 21 -22.33 1.85 -13.70
N GLN A 22 -21.02 1.81 -13.50
CA GLN A 22 -20.39 0.73 -12.80
C GLN A 22 -20.50 1.03 -11.32
N ASP A 23 -21.39 0.30 -10.65
CA ASP A 23 -21.22 -0.06 -9.26
C ASP A 23 -19.82 -0.68 -9.16
N LEU A 24 -18.81 0.15 -8.84
CA LEU A 24 -17.47 -0.31 -8.46
C LEU A 24 -17.71 -1.31 -7.34
N LYS A 25 -17.44 -2.59 -7.60
CA LYS A 25 -17.52 -3.64 -6.60
C LYS A 25 -16.77 -3.14 -5.39
N ALA A 26 -17.42 -3.08 -4.24
CA ALA A 26 -16.93 -2.50 -2.99
C ALA A 26 -15.56 -3.05 -2.51
N LYS A 27 -14.96 -4.00 -3.23
CA LYS A 27 -13.66 -4.61 -2.96
C LYS A 27 -12.46 -3.84 -3.51
N ASP A 28 -12.63 -3.00 -4.53
CA ASP A 28 -11.53 -2.30 -5.21
C ASP A 28 -11.51 -0.79 -4.92
N ALA A 29 -12.44 -0.29 -4.09
CA ALA A 29 -12.45 1.11 -3.70
C ALA A 29 -11.32 1.42 -2.71
N PRO A 30 -10.62 2.58 -2.86
CA PRO A 30 -9.56 2.96 -1.95
C PRO A 30 -10.03 3.02 -0.50
N HIS A 31 -9.17 2.61 0.43
CA HIS A 31 -9.48 2.50 1.85
C HIS A 31 -9.00 3.73 2.63
N ILE A 32 -9.90 4.32 3.41
CA ILE A 32 -9.63 5.44 4.30
C ILE A 32 -9.80 4.99 5.76
N LEU A 33 -8.78 5.24 6.57
CA LEU A 33 -8.84 5.07 8.02
C LEU A 33 -9.14 6.42 8.67
N LEU A 34 -10.29 6.52 9.36
CA LEU A 34 -10.65 7.67 10.19
C LEU A 34 -10.21 7.40 11.62
N VAL A 35 -9.33 8.24 12.18
CA VAL A 35 -8.85 8.16 13.55
C VAL A 35 -9.51 9.31 14.34
N MET A 36 -10.60 9.04 14.99
CA MET A 36 -11.40 10.04 15.70
C MET A 36 -12.38 9.41 16.67
N LYS A 37 -12.70 10.14 17.75
CA LYS A 37 -13.69 9.73 18.76
C LYS A 37 -15.07 10.37 18.56
N ASP A 38 -15.12 11.51 17.89
CA ASP A 38 -16.38 12.26 17.66
C ASP A 38 -17.32 11.44 16.75
N LYS A 39 -18.21 10.69 17.36
CA LYS A 39 -19.11 9.75 16.68
C LYS A 39 -20.04 10.43 15.68
N PRO A 40 -20.72 11.55 16.02
CA PRO A 40 -21.54 12.30 15.06
C PRO A 40 -20.76 12.74 13.83
N PHE A 41 -19.53 13.19 14.01
CA PHE A 41 -18.71 13.67 12.90
C PHE A 41 -18.12 12.52 12.07
N SER A 42 -17.68 11.45 12.71
CA SER A 42 -17.21 10.25 12.01
C SER A 42 -18.32 9.60 11.17
N ASP A 43 -19.55 9.54 11.69
CA ASP A 43 -20.70 9.04 10.95
C ASP A 43 -21.09 9.94 9.78
N TYR A 44 -20.98 11.26 9.94
CA TYR A 44 -21.16 12.21 8.85
C TYR A 44 -20.12 12.00 7.73
N LEU A 45 -18.84 11.91 8.07
CA LEU A 45 -17.77 11.65 7.10
C LEU A 45 -17.96 10.29 6.42
N ARG A 46 -18.21 9.25 7.20
CA ARG A 46 -18.47 7.90 6.67
C ARG A 46 -19.62 7.92 5.67
N LYS A 47 -20.76 8.49 6.02
CA LYS A 47 -21.94 8.58 5.14
C LYS A 47 -21.64 9.38 3.86
N SER A 48 -20.82 10.42 3.95
CA SER A 48 -20.50 11.30 2.83
C SER A 48 -19.46 10.71 1.87
N LEU A 49 -18.56 9.85 2.37
CA LEU A 49 -17.43 9.30 1.63
C LEU A 49 -17.63 7.84 1.19
N SER A 50 -18.50 7.06 1.85
CA SER A 50 -18.66 5.63 1.61
C SER A 50 -19.15 5.26 0.20
N ARG A 51 -19.67 6.23 -0.54
CA ARG A 51 -20.02 6.02 -1.97
C ARG A 51 -18.78 5.79 -2.85
N TYR A 52 -17.62 6.29 -2.43
CA TYR A 52 -16.40 6.35 -3.22
C TYR A 52 -15.23 5.59 -2.60
N TYR A 53 -15.28 5.36 -1.29
CA TYR A 53 -14.18 4.82 -0.48
C TYR A 53 -14.68 3.77 0.50
N GLN A 54 -13.83 2.81 0.82
CA GLN A 54 -14.02 1.97 1.99
C GLN A 54 -13.60 2.76 3.23
N ILE A 55 -14.43 2.80 4.27
CA ILE A 55 -14.18 3.60 5.47
C ILE A 55 -14.11 2.70 6.68
N SER A 56 -12.99 2.73 7.38
CA SER A 56 -12.87 2.19 8.74
C SER A 56 -12.67 3.33 9.76
N ILE A 57 -13.12 3.12 10.98
CA ILE A 57 -13.05 4.10 12.05
C ILE A 57 -12.27 3.47 13.19
N LEU A 58 -11.29 4.21 13.72
CA LEU A 58 -10.51 3.88 14.89
C LEU A 58 -10.75 4.95 15.97
N GLU A 59 -11.30 4.53 17.10
CA GLU A 59 -11.59 5.40 18.25
C GLU A 59 -10.44 5.39 19.27
N ASP A 60 -9.67 4.28 19.31
CA ASP A 60 -8.56 4.08 20.23
C ASP A 60 -7.22 4.44 19.55
N PRO A 61 -6.56 5.54 19.93
CA PRO A 61 -5.32 5.99 19.29
C PRO A 61 -4.14 5.03 19.55
N ASP A 62 -4.14 4.26 20.64
CA ASP A 62 -3.05 3.32 20.96
C ASP A 62 -2.96 2.17 19.95
N LEU A 63 -4.05 1.87 19.27
CA LEU A 63 -4.12 0.82 18.25
C LEU A 63 -3.78 1.32 16.83
N ILE A 64 -3.38 2.59 16.66
CA ILE A 64 -3.19 3.18 15.32
C ILE A 64 -2.19 2.39 14.48
N ILE A 65 -1.03 2.09 15.00
CA ILE A 65 0.04 1.37 14.28
C ILE A 65 -0.42 -0.04 13.91
N HIS A 66 -1.00 -0.78 14.87
CA HIS A 66 -1.50 -2.12 14.63
C HIS A 66 -2.60 -2.14 13.56
N THR A 67 -3.50 -1.16 13.59
CA THR A 67 -4.60 -1.04 12.61
C THR A 67 -4.08 -0.72 11.21
N ILE A 68 -3.10 0.18 11.09
CA ILE A 68 -2.46 0.52 9.81
C ILE A 68 -1.77 -0.70 9.19
N ILE A 69 -0.99 -1.44 9.98
CA ILE A 69 -0.29 -2.65 9.50
C ILE A 69 -1.30 -3.70 9.02
N ARG A 70 -2.40 -3.86 9.73
CA ARG A 70 -3.42 -4.87 9.40
C ARG A 70 -4.26 -4.50 8.20
N GLN A 71 -4.62 -3.23 8.04
CA GLN A 71 -5.58 -2.78 7.03
C GLN A 71 -4.95 -2.12 5.81
N ILE A 72 -3.71 -1.63 5.93
CA ILE A 72 -2.93 -0.93 4.89
C ILE A 72 -3.78 0.13 4.15
N PRO A 73 -4.23 1.20 4.84
CA PRO A 73 -5.11 2.19 4.24
C PRO A 73 -4.40 3.00 3.15
N ASP A 74 -5.16 3.50 2.17
CA ASP A 74 -4.63 4.39 1.13
C ASP A 74 -4.46 5.82 1.61
N THR A 75 -5.23 6.24 2.62
CA THR A 75 -5.05 7.51 3.34
C THR A 75 -5.57 7.39 4.77
N ILE A 76 -5.03 8.20 5.66
CA ILE A 76 -5.43 8.28 7.07
C ILE A 76 -5.93 9.69 7.33
N ILE A 77 -7.06 9.81 8.02
CA ILE A 77 -7.61 11.09 8.47
C ILE A 77 -7.61 11.07 9.98
N ILE A 78 -6.86 11.97 10.60
CA ILE A 78 -6.68 12.05 12.05
C ILE A 78 -7.34 13.33 12.55
N ASP A 79 -8.13 13.23 13.60
CA ASP A 79 -8.70 14.38 14.28
C ASP A 79 -7.64 15.10 15.15
N ASP A 80 -7.80 16.39 15.39
CA ASP A 80 -6.87 17.21 16.19
C ASP A 80 -6.69 16.69 17.61
N ASN A 81 -7.70 16.01 18.16
CA ASN A 81 -7.64 15.34 19.47
C ASN A 81 -8.40 14.02 19.43
N VAL A 82 -7.73 12.93 19.78
CA VAL A 82 -8.32 11.60 19.88
C VAL A 82 -8.05 11.05 21.28
N ASN A 83 -9.07 10.95 22.13
CA ASN A 83 -8.95 10.48 23.51
C ASN A 83 -7.91 11.23 24.38
N GLY A 84 -7.72 12.55 24.15
CA GLY A 84 -6.73 13.34 24.89
C GLY A 84 -5.33 13.29 24.30
N ILE A 85 -5.08 12.47 23.27
CA ILE A 85 -3.83 12.46 22.51
C ILE A 85 -3.98 13.45 21.34
N SER A 86 -2.97 14.32 21.16
CA SER A 86 -2.92 15.25 20.05
C SER A 86 -2.83 14.54 18.70
N GLY A 87 -3.62 14.99 17.73
CA GLY A 87 -3.54 14.49 16.36
C GLY A 87 -2.17 14.69 15.72
N ASP A 88 -1.45 15.75 16.09
CA ASP A 88 -0.06 15.99 15.64
C ASP A 88 0.89 14.90 16.11
N SER A 89 0.75 14.45 17.37
CA SER A 89 1.57 13.38 17.92
C SER A 89 1.32 12.06 17.22
N LEU A 90 0.04 11.74 16.94
CA LEU A 90 -0.34 10.54 16.19
C LEU A 90 0.15 10.60 14.74
N CYS A 91 0.04 11.76 14.11
CA CYS A 91 0.56 11.98 12.76
C CYS A 91 2.07 11.78 12.71
N PHE A 92 2.79 12.41 13.64
CA PHE A 92 4.26 12.26 13.75
C PHE A 92 4.66 10.79 13.95
N GLN A 93 3.96 10.05 14.80
CA GLN A 93 4.20 8.62 15.04
C GLN A 93 4.06 7.80 13.75
N VAL A 94 3.01 8.05 12.97
CA VAL A 94 2.78 7.38 11.69
C VAL A 94 3.85 7.76 10.67
N LYS A 95 4.20 9.04 10.57
CA LYS A 95 5.16 9.57 9.60
C LYS A 95 6.61 9.23 9.89
N ALA A 96 6.97 9.01 11.15
CA ALA A 96 8.31 8.60 11.56
C ALA A 96 8.62 7.13 11.21
N ASP A 97 7.61 6.31 10.99
CA ASP A 97 7.80 4.91 10.61
C ASP A 97 8.16 4.77 9.12
N LYS A 98 9.22 4.00 8.84
CA LYS A 98 9.75 3.83 7.48
C LYS A 98 8.78 3.12 6.52
N THR A 99 7.89 2.29 7.05
CA THR A 99 6.96 1.49 6.24
C THR A 99 5.62 2.19 6.03
N MET A 100 5.20 2.98 7.02
CA MET A 100 3.91 3.65 7.05
C MET A 100 3.98 5.13 6.68
N GLY A 101 5.16 5.75 6.80
CA GLY A 101 5.35 7.19 6.56
C GLY A 101 4.94 7.67 5.16
N GLU A 102 4.91 6.77 4.19
CA GLU A 102 4.44 7.06 2.83
C GLU A 102 2.91 7.13 2.71
N ILE A 103 2.16 6.70 3.74
CA ILE A 103 0.71 6.79 3.71
C ILE A 103 0.31 8.26 3.89
N PRO A 104 -0.49 8.84 2.97
CA PRO A 104 -0.96 10.21 3.13
C PRO A 104 -1.78 10.38 4.41
N VAL A 105 -1.43 11.40 5.19
CA VAL A 105 -2.14 11.76 6.41
C VAL A 105 -2.77 13.13 6.26
N VAL A 106 -4.08 13.20 6.51
CA VAL A 106 -4.86 14.42 6.58
C VAL A 106 -5.20 14.70 8.04
N LEU A 107 -4.71 15.81 8.57
CA LEU A 107 -5.04 16.25 9.92
C LEU A 107 -6.27 17.14 9.89
N LEU A 108 -7.28 16.83 10.68
CA LEU A 108 -8.47 17.67 10.87
C LEU A 108 -8.24 18.62 12.03
N ILE A 109 -8.40 19.90 11.79
CA ILE A 109 -8.21 20.93 12.78
C ILE A 109 -9.50 21.72 12.98
N ARG A 110 -9.68 22.29 14.18
CA ARG A 110 -10.88 23.08 14.53
C ARG A 110 -10.74 24.53 14.13
N SER A 111 -9.54 25.09 14.29
CA SER A 111 -9.22 26.49 13.98
C SER A 111 -7.79 26.58 13.45
N PHE A 112 -7.52 27.63 12.69
CA PHE A 112 -6.17 28.08 12.37
C PHE A 112 -5.81 29.23 13.33
N ASP A 113 -5.07 28.93 14.37
CA ASP A 113 -4.40 29.94 15.19
C ASP A 113 -2.88 29.86 15.01
N ASN A 114 -2.19 30.97 15.33
CA ASN A 114 -0.75 31.06 15.04
C ASN A 114 0.11 30.10 15.89
N GLU A 115 -0.33 29.70 17.08
CA GLU A 115 0.42 28.79 17.94
C GLU A 115 0.26 27.34 17.46
N SER A 116 -0.97 26.94 17.17
CA SER A 116 -1.27 25.59 16.64
C SER A 116 -0.67 25.36 15.25
N TYR A 117 -0.55 26.41 14.44
CA TYR A 117 -0.01 26.31 13.08
C TYR A 117 1.44 25.80 13.06
N LEU A 118 2.28 26.28 13.98
CA LEU A 118 3.68 25.85 14.06
C LEU A 118 3.81 24.36 14.49
N SER A 119 2.96 23.91 15.42
CA SER A 119 2.96 22.50 15.84
C SER A 119 2.51 21.58 14.71
N HIS A 120 1.49 22.00 13.96
CA HIS A 120 0.98 21.24 12.82
C HIS A 120 2.01 21.11 11.69
N LEU A 121 2.86 22.12 11.44
CA LEU A 121 3.94 22.05 10.44
C LEU A 121 4.97 20.96 10.76
N GLY A 122 5.24 20.72 12.05
CA GLY A 122 6.25 19.74 12.49
C GLY A 122 5.77 18.29 12.47
N CYS A 123 4.48 18.02 12.39
CA CYS A 123 3.95 16.65 12.50
C CYS A 123 4.09 15.82 11.21
N GLY A 124 4.41 16.45 10.07
CA GLY A 124 4.59 15.77 8.78
C GLY A 124 3.28 15.41 8.06
N ALA A 125 2.14 15.97 8.46
CA ALA A 125 0.89 15.76 7.76
C ALA A 125 0.95 16.27 6.30
N ASP A 126 0.41 15.50 5.36
CA ASP A 126 0.37 15.89 3.94
C ASP A 126 -0.64 16.99 3.66
N ARG A 127 -1.68 17.10 4.50
CA ARG A 127 -2.71 18.15 4.43
C ARG A 127 -3.31 18.42 5.81
N TRP A 128 -3.69 19.70 6.02
CA TRP A 128 -4.54 20.14 7.14
C TRP A 128 -5.88 20.60 6.60
N LYS A 129 -6.94 20.24 7.29
CA LYS A 129 -8.30 20.56 6.89
C LYS A 129 -9.13 21.03 8.08
N LEU A 130 -9.87 22.11 7.88
CA LEU A 130 -10.85 22.53 8.87
C LEU A 130 -12.03 21.56 8.88
N ARG A 131 -12.48 21.19 10.07
CA ARG A 131 -13.70 20.38 10.24
C ARG A 131 -14.95 21.02 9.63
N THR A 132 -14.93 22.36 9.48
CA THR A 132 -16.01 23.14 8.89
C THR A 132 -15.92 23.28 7.37
N GLU A 133 -14.89 22.71 6.74
CA GLU A 133 -14.73 22.78 5.28
C GLU A 133 -15.83 22.01 4.55
N SER A 134 -16.16 22.43 3.34
CA SER A 134 -17.19 21.76 2.55
C SER A 134 -16.72 20.34 2.17
N ILE A 135 -17.62 19.37 2.29
CA ILE A 135 -17.32 17.95 2.00
C ILE A 135 -16.90 17.75 0.55
N CYS A 136 -17.35 18.57 -0.38
CA CYS A 136 -16.95 18.50 -1.79
C CYS A 136 -15.46 18.82 -1.97
N LYS A 137 -14.98 19.87 -1.30
CA LYS A 137 -13.57 20.29 -1.34
C LYS A 137 -12.71 19.25 -0.60
N PHE A 138 -13.17 18.82 0.57
CA PHE A 138 -12.51 17.77 1.35
C PHE A 138 -12.33 16.48 0.54
N ARG A 139 -13.38 16.01 -0.15
CA ARG A 139 -13.31 14.84 -1.01
C ARG A 139 -12.36 15.02 -2.19
N ALA A 140 -12.33 16.20 -2.82
CA ALA A 140 -11.43 16.47 -3.94
C ALA A 140 -9.96 16.38 -3.50
N ASP A 141 -9.62 16.92 -2.34
CA ASP A 141 -8.25 16.85 -1.81
C ASP A 141 -7.83 15.43 -1.43
N ILE A 142 -8.72 14.64 -0.81
CA ILE A 142 -8.46 13.22 -0.54
C ILE A 142 -8.23 12.45 -1.83
N HIS A 143 -9.07 12.67 -2.83
CA HIS A 143 -8.95 12.03 -4.13
C HIS A 143 -7.58 12.33 -4.76
N MET A 144 -7.15 13.59 -4.78
CA MET A 144 -5.84 13.98 -5.28
C MET A 144 -4.68 13.31 -4.51
N LEU A 145 -4.77 13.19 -3.19
CA LEU A 145 -3.74 12.53 -2.39
C LEU A 145 -3.61 11.04 -2.75
N ILE A 146 -4.74 10.35 -2.87
CA ILE A 146 -4.78 8.93 -3.24
C ILE A 146 -4.27 8.74 -4.66
N GLU A 147 -4.73 9.53 -5.63
CA GLU A 147 -4.29 9.47 -7.03
C GLU A 147 -2.78 9.69 -7.18
N ASN A 148 -2.24 10.70 -6.49
CA ASN A 148 -0.80 10.99 -6.52
C ASN A 148 0.02 9.80 -5.97
N ARG A 149 -0.44 9.17 -4.88
CA ARG A 149 0.22 7.99 -4.32
C ARG A 149 0.15 6.80 -5.27
N MET A 150 -1.01 6.54 -5.87
CA MET A 150 -1.18 5.44 -6.83
C MET A 150 -0.30 5.66 -8.06
N ALA A 151 -0.27 6.88 -8.60
CA ALA A 151 0.59 7.24 -9.74
C ALA A 151 2.08 7.07 -9.43
N LEU A 152 2.54 7.43 -8.21
CA LEU A 152 3.91 7.24 -7.78
C LEU A 152 4.25 5.74 -7.69
N ARG A 153 3.39 4.93 -7.07
CA ARG A 153 3.57 3.47 -6.98
C ARG A 153 3.66 2.83 -8.36
N GLU A 154 2.81 3.24 -9.30
CA GLU A 154 2.83 2.73 -10.67
C GLU A 154 4.12 3.10 -11.40
N ARG A 155 4.61 4.34 -11.23
CA ARG A 155 5.91 4.77 -11.80
C ARG A 155 7.06 3.94 -11.25
N ILE A 156 7.10 3.72 -9.93
CA ILE A 156 8.15 2.89 -9.30
C ILE A 156 8.07 1.46 -9.81
N LYS A 157 6.87 0.88 -9.90
CA LYS A 157 6.65 -0.46 -10.42
C LYS A 157 7.17 -0.59 -11.87
N ASN A 158 6.81 0.36 -12.73
CA ASN A 158 7.27 0.37 -14.12
C ASN A 158 8.78 0.55 -14.20
N PHE A 159 9.35 1.48 -13.43
CA PHE A 159 10.80 1.66 -13.37
C PHE A 159 11.54 0.38 -12.92
N LEU A 160 11.05 -0.30 -11.88
CA LEU A 160 11.63 -1.57 -11.44
C LEU A 160 11.46 -2.67 -12.50
N SER A 161 10.32 -2.74 -13.18
CA SER A 161 10.11 -3.68 -14.27
C SER A 161 11.09 -3.43 -15.41
N ASP A 162 11.26 -2.18 -15.84
CA ASP A 162 12.17 -1.80 -16.89
C ASP A 162 13.64 -1.99 -16.49
N ALA A 163 13.98 -1.76 -15.22
CA ALA A 163 15.33 -1.96 -14.70
C ALA A 163 15.71 -3.44 -14.53
N ILE A 164 14.73 -4.30 -14.27
CA ILE A 164 14.93 -5.75 -14.07
C ILE A 164 14.89 -6.49 -15.41
N PHE A 165 14.15 -6.00 -16.41
CA PHE A 165 13.98 -6.65 -17.72
C PHE A 165 15.28 -6.90 -18.51
N PRO A 166 16.34 -6.04 -18.45
CA PRO A 166 17.61 -6.34 -19.10
C PRO A 166 18.42 -7.48 -18.43
N LEU A 167 18.07 -7.86 -17.20
CA LEU A 167 18.76 -8.93 -16.46
C LEU A 167 18.07 -10.30 -16.57
N VAL A 168 16.82 -10.31 -17.05
CA VAL A 168 16.01 -11.53 -17.13
C VAL A 168 16.34 -12.45 -18.34
N PRO A 169 16.76 -11.96 -19.55
CA PRO A 169 17.05 -12.87 -20.65
C PRO A 169 18.20 -13.85 -20.38
N MET A 170 19.20 -13.43 -19.59
CA MET A 170 20.29 -14.34 -19.18
C MET A 170 19.88 -15.32 -18.08
N ARG A 171 18.91 -14.96 -17.25
CA ARG A 171 18.50 -15.81 -16.13
C ARG A 171 17.52 -16.93 -16.54
N GLN A 172 16.63 -16.66 -17.51
CA GLN A 172 15.67 -17.67 -17.98
C GLN A 172 16.31 -18.82 -18.75
N GLU A 173 17.37 -18.59 -19.49
CA GLU A 173 18.12 -19.66 -20.15
C GLU A 173 19.02 -20.43 -19.17
N MET A 174 19.60 -19.74 -18.16
CA MET A 174 20.37 -20.41 -17.10
C MET A 174 19.45 -21.18 -16.12
N GLU A 175 18.30 -20.61 -15.72
CA GLU A 175 17.35 -21.30 -14.85
C GLU A 175 16.75 -22.56 -15.49
N ASN A 176 16.49 -22.57 -16.78
CA ASN A 176 16.00 -23.77 -17.46
C ASN A 176 17.04 -24.90 -17.50
N THR A 177 18.30 -24.60 -17.74
CA THR A 177 19.37 -25.61 -17.77
C THR A 177 19.72 -26.09 -16.37
N ASP A 178 19.72 -25.24 -15.36
CA ASP A 178 20.02 -25.60 -13.99
C ASP A 178 18.83 -26.29 -13.31
N LEU A 179 17.60 -25.88 -13.59
CA LEU A 179 16.39 -26.60 -13.18
C LEU A 179 16.31 -28.01 -13.79
N LEU A 180 16.59 -28.13 -15.07
CA LEU A 180 16.63 -29.44 -15.75
C LEU A 180 17.74 -30.34 -15.18
N PHE A 181 18.90 -29.75 -14.88
CA PHE A 181 19.99 -30.47 -14.22
C PHE A 181 19.61 -30.93 -12.81
N MET A 182 19.07 -30.03 -11.96
CA MET A 182 18.64 -30.37 -10.61
C MET A 182 17.50 -31.38 -10.59
N ASN A 183 16.54 -31.28 -11.50
CA ASN A 183 15.48 -32.29 -11.65
C ASN A 183 16.04 -33.66 -12.02
N LYS A 184 17.03 -33.73 -12.93
CA LYS A 184 17.70 -34.95 -13.30
C LYS A 184 18.50 -35.55 -12.14
N VAL A 185 19.18 -34.70 -11.34
CA VAL A 185 19.89 -35.14 -10.13
C VAL A 185 18.91 -35.76 -9.13
N ASN A 186 17.81 -35.05 -8.85
CA ASN A 186 16.78 -35.48 -7.90
C ASN A 186 16.13 -36.81 -8.35
N GLU A 187 15.79 -36.96 -9.62
CA GLU A 187 15.18 -38.17 -10.17
C GLU A 187 16.11 -39.40 -10.00
N ILE A 188 17.41 -39.21 -10.25
CA ILE A 188 18.40 -40.30 -10.09
C ILE A 188 18.60 -40.62 -8.61
N LEU A 189 18.63 -39.62 -7.73
CA LEU A 189 18.74 -39.84 -6.28
C LEU A 189 17.51 -40.56 -5.73
N GLU A 190 16.30 -40.15 -6.10
CA GLU A 190 15.06 -40.82 -5.67
C GLU A 190 15.00 -42.31 -6.09
N LYS A 191 15.43 -42.60 -7.32
CA LYS A 191 15.51 -43.98 -7.82
C LYS A 191 16.52 -44.87 -7.06
N ASN A 192 17.52 -44.25 -6.43
CA ASN A 192 18.62 -44.98 -5.76
C ASN A 192 18.64 -44.77 -4.23
N LEU A 193 17.65 -44.11 -3.64
CA LEU A 193 17.56 -43.90 -2.19
C LEU A 193 17.57 -45.16 -1.34
N SER A 194 17.10 -46.28 -1.91
CA SER A 194 17.07 -47.59 -1.24
C SER A 194 18.39 -48.36 -1.33
N THR A 195 19.43 -47.85 -1.99
CA THR A 195 20.67 -48.52 -2.24
C THR A 195 21.75 -48.02 -1.28
N GLU A 196 22.06 -48.79 -0.23
CA GLU A 196 23.03 -48.43 0.85
C GLU A 196 24.44 -48.03 0.36
N LYS A 197 24.80 -48.31 -0.88
CA LYS A 197 26.14 -48.09 -1.46
C LYS A 197 26.15 -47.13 -2.65
N TYR A 198 25.12 -46.32 -2.82
CA TYR A 198 25.10 -45.31 -3.91
C TYR A 198 26.05 -44.15 -3.60
N ARG A 199 27.15 -44.05 -4.35
CA ARG A 199 28.20 -43.04 -4.16
C ARG A 199 28.14 -41.97 -5.21
N ILE A 200 28.70 -40.79 -4.89
CA ILE A 200 28.82 -39.62 -5.78
C ILE A 200 29.44 -39.96 -7.13
N ASP A 201 30.43 -40.85 -7.16
CA ASP A 201 31.05 -41.29 -8.42
C ASP A 201 30.06 -41.95 -9.39
N LYS A 202 29.13 -42.73 -8.85
CA LYS A 202 28.11 -43.40 -9.63
C LYS A 202 27.01 -42.38 -10.07
N LEU A 203 26.68 -41.43 -9.21
CA LEU A 203 25.78 -40.34 -9.56
C LEU A 203 26.33 -39.51 -10.74
N CYS A 204 27.63 -39.17 -10.72
CA CYS A 204 28.29 -38.45 -11.82
C CYS A 204 28.22 -39.22 -13.14
N VAL A 205 28.42 -40.53 -13.10
CA VAL A 205 28.31 -41.38 -14.29
C VAL A 205 26.87 -41.44 -14.80
N ASP A 206 25.89 -41.59 -13.91
CA ASP A 206 24.47 -41.68 -14.27
C ASP A 206 23.91 -40.39 -14.84
N ILE A 207 24.49 -39.24 -14.41
CA ILE A 207 24.18 -37.92 -14.97
C ILE A 207 24.90 -37.67 -16.30
N GLY A 208 26.01 -38.38 -16.56
CA GLY A 208 26.86 -38.23 -17.74
C GLY A 208 27.89 -37.10 -17.62
N MET A 209 28.40 -36.82 -16.40
CA MET A 209 29.35 -35.76 -16.11
C MET A 209 30.60 -36.27 -15.37
N SER A 210 31.72 -35.56 -15.55
CA SER A 210 32.88 -35.81 -14.70
C SER A 210 32.65 -35.26 -13.28
N ARG A 211 33.34 -35.83 -12.28
CA ARG A 211 33.24 -35.34 -10.88
C ARG A 211 33.61 -33.89 -10.72
N THR A 212 34.62 -33.43 -11.43
CA THR A 212 35.04 -32.01 -11.43
C THR A 212 33.96 -31.12 -12.00
N ALA A 213 33.34 -31.49 -13.14
CA ALA A 213 32.26 -30.73 -13.76
C ALA A 213 30.99 -30.69 -12.86
N PHE A 214 30.71 -31.79 -12.12
CA PHE A 214 29.60 -31.82 -11.18
C PHE A 214 29.81 -30.84 -10.02
N TYR A 215 31.00 -30.82 -9.39
CA TYR A 215 31.27 -29.89 -8.29
C TYR A 215 31.38 -28.39 -8.71
N SER A 216 31.69 -28.13 -9.97
CA SER A 216 31.68 -26.75 -10.46
C SER A 216 30.29 -26.26 -10.84
N LYS A 217 29.29 -27.13 -10.89
CA LYS A 217 27.91 -26.80 -11.28
C LYS A 217 26.93 -26.76 -10.11
N ILE A 218 27.31 -27.33 -8.95
CA ILE A 218 26.63 -27.19 -7.68
C ILE A 218 27.22 -26.02 -6.88
#